data_df3430a901ce977ff32609ef769f8365
#
_entry.id   df3430a901ce977ff32609ef769f8365
#
_cell.length_a   1.000
_cell.length_b   1.000
_cell.length_c   1.000
_cell.angle_alpha   90.00
_cell.angle_beta   90.00
_cell.angle_gamma   90.00
#
_symmetry.space_group_name_H-M   'P 1'
#
loop_
_entity.id
_entity.type
_entity.pdbx_description
1 polymer ?
#
loop_
_entity_poly.entity_id
_entity_poly.type
_entity_poly.pdbx_seq_one_letter_code
_entity_poly.pdbx_strand_id
1 'polypeptide(L)'
;MTQSSYAAAGVDIEAGDRAVELMKSKVGRATRPEVVGGLGGFAGLFRLGSYREPLLASSTDGVGTKLAIAQAMDKHDTVGIDLVGMVVDDLVVCGAEPLFMQDYIAIGRVVPEKVAEIVGGIADGCKLAGCALVGGETAEHPGLMADGHYDIAGTGVGVVEADSVLGADRIAEGDVVIAMASSGVHSNGFSLVRHVLLS
;
A
#
# COMPACT_ATOMS: atom_id res chain seq x y z
N MET A 1 31.25 -30.11 4.90
CA MET A 1 29.92 -29.91 4.30
C MET A 1 29.31 -28.68 4.97
N THR A 2 29.18 -27.58 4.26
CA THR A 2 28.50 -26.40 4.79
C THR A 2 27.06 -26.78 5.04
N GLN A 3 26.57 -26.57 6.24
CA GLN A 3 25.20 -26.86 6.63
C GLN A 3 24.28 -25.97 5.78
N SER A 4 23.42 -26.57 4.96
CA SER A 4 22.45 -25.84 4.16
C SER A 4 21.42 -25.22 5.09
N SER A 5 21.32 -23.90 5.12
CA SER A 5 20.36 -23.16 5.93
C SER A 5 19.70 -22.07 5.10
N TYR A 6 18.55 -21.58 5.51
CA TYR A 6 17.89 -20.43 4.87
C TYR A 6 18.81 -19.20 4.84
N ALA A 7 19.51 -18.93 5.94
CA ALA A 7 20.50 -17.86 6.01
C ALA A 7 21.63 -17.99 4.99
N ALA A 8 22.12 -19.23 4.75
CA ALA A 8 23.11 -19.49 3.71
C ALA A 8 22.56 -19.33 2.29
N ALA A 9 21.23 -19.43 2.13
CA ALA A 9 20.52 -19.16 0.87
C ALA A 9 20.13 -17.70 0.70
N GLY A 10 20.44 -16.81 1.67
CA GLY A 10 20.16 -15.38 1.60
C GLY A 10 18.82 -14.97 2.20
N VAL A 11 18.15 -15.85 2.97
CA VAL A 11 16.88 -15.54 3.65
C VAL A 11 17.10 -15.44 5.16
N ASP A 12 16.83 -14.27 5.73
CA ASP A 12 17.01 -13.99 7.16
C ASP A 12 15.67 -13.99 7.90
N ILE A 13 15.33 -15.12 8.52
CA ILE A 13 14.07 -15.30 9.26
C ILE A 13 14.02 -14.37 10.48
N GLU A 14 15.13 -14.18 11.20
CA GLU A 14 15.17 -13.33 12.39
C GLU A 14 14.95 -11.86 12.03
N ALA A 15 15.50 -11.41 10.90
CA ALA A 15 15.23 -10.07 10.37
C ALA A 15 13.77 -9.90 10.01
N GLY A 16 13.12 -10.91 9.42
CA GLY A 16 11.68 -10.93 9.15
C GLY A 16 10.85 -10.77 10.43
N ASP A 17 11.12 -11.57 11.45
CA ASP A 17 10.43 -11.52 12.75
C ASP A 17 10.60 -10.13 13.41
N ARG A 18 11.81 -9.58 13.36
CA ARG A 18 12.09 -8.24 13.88
C ARG A 18 11.34 -7.15 13.12
N ALA A 19 11.25 -7.25 11.79
CA ALA A 19 10.46 -6.31 10.97
C ALA A 19 8.99 -6.32 11.42
N VAL A 20 8.38 -7.49 11.59
CA VAL A 20 7.01 -7.64 12.09
C VAL A 20 6.83 -6.98 13.45
N GLU A 21 7.77 -7.18 14.39
CA GLU A 21 7.70 -6.55 15.72
C GLU A 21 7.73 -5.01 15.64
N LEU A 22 8.62 -4.46 14.82
CA LEU A 22 8.72 -3.01 14.61
C LEU A 22 7.49 -2.40 13.94
N MET A 23 6.78 -3.18 13.11
CA MET A 23 5.58 -2.74 12.40
C MET A 23 4.33 -2.69 13.29
N LYS A 24 4.22 -3.55 14.31
CA LYS A 24 2.99 -3.71 15.13
C LYS A 24 2.40 -2.39 15.62
N SER A 25 3.23 -1.52 16.19
CA SER A 25 2.77 -0.23 16.71
C SER A 25 2.32 0.74 15.60
N LYS A 26 2.93 0.62 14.41
CA LYS A 26 2.63 1.46 13.26
C LYS A 26 1.32 1.05 12.61
N VAL A 27 1.14 -0.24 12.35
CA VAL A 27 -0.11 -0.79 11.78
C VAL A 27 -1.30 -0.56 12.71
N GLY A 28 -1.11 -0.67 14.03
CA GLY A 28 -2.16 -0.39 15.01
C GLY A 28 -2.76 1.03 14.93
N ARG A 29 -2.09 1.97 14.24
CA ARG A 29 -2.64 3.32 13.99
C ARG A 29 -3.64 3.37 12.83
N ALA A 30 -3.59 2.40 11.93
CA ALA A 30 -4.46 2.26 10.77
C ALA A 30 -5.48 1.14 10.99
N THR A 31 -6.28 1.27 12.03
CA THR A 31 -7.33 0.30 12.36
C THR A 31 -8.71 0.94 12.35
N ARG A 32 -9.74 0.12 12.17
CA ARG A 32 -11.16 0.50 12.26
C ARG A 32 -11.87 -0.45 13.21
N PRO A 33 -13.01 -0.05 13.81
CA PRO A 33 -13.80 -0.91 14.70
C PRO A 33 -14.30 -2.20 14.04
N GLU A 34 -14.41 -2.20 12.72
CA GLU A 34 -14.86 -3.34 11.91
C GLU A 34 -13.78 -4.41 11.73
N VAL A 35 -12.50 -4.11 12.02
CA VAL A 35 -11.42 -5.10 11.94
C VAL A 35 -11.62 -6.15 13.01
N VAL A 36 -11.60 -7.43 12.62
CA VAL A 36 -11.78 -8.57 13.51
C VAL A 36 -10.47 -9.31 13.67
N GLY A 37 -10.00 -9.42 14.90
CA GLY A 37 -8.69 -10.02 15.20
C GLY A 37 -7.56 -8.98 15.23
N GLY A 38 -6.33 -9.43 14.99
CA GLY A 38 -5.13 -8.58 15.00
C GLY A 38 -4.11 -9.06 13.99
N LEU A 39 -2.96 -8.39 13.94
CA LEU A 39 -1.81 -8.80 13.12
C LEU A 39 -1.31 -10.18 13.52
N GLY A 40 -0.97 -11.02 12.52
CA GLY A 40 -0.41 -12.35 12.70
C GLY A 40 -1.35 -13.50 12.34
N GLY A 41 -2.56 -13.21 11.87
CA GLY A 41 -3.41 -14.21 11.20
C GLY A 41 -3.04 -14.40 9.74
N PHE A 42 -3.44 -15.53 9.12
CA PHE A 42 -3.24 -15.78 7.69
C PHE A 42 -4.09 -14.89 6.79
N ALA A 43 -5.18 -14.34 7.29
CA ALA A 43 -6.08 -13.44 6.57
C ALA A 43 -6.53 -12.30 7.47
N GLY A 44 -6.61 -11.10 6.91
CA GLY A 44 -7.30 -9.97 7.54
C GLY A 44 -8.81 -10.20 7.49
N LEU A 45 -9.48 -10.04 8.63
CA LEU A 45 -10.92 -10.15 8.71
C LEU A 45 -11.54 -8.76 8.97
N PHE A 46 -12.55 -8.45 8.19
CA PHE A 46 -13.26 -7.18 8.30
C PHE A 46 -14.78 -7.42 8.32
N ARG A 47 -15.46 -6.82 9.29
CA ARG A 47 -16.91 -6.92 9.41
C ARG A 47 -17.56 -5.92 8.46
N LEU A 48 -18.22 -6.42 7.43
CA LEU A 48 -19.04 -5.59 6.58
C LEU A 48 -20.26 -5.07 7.38
N GLY A 49 -20.47 -3.77 7.34
CA GLY A 49 -21.60 -3.10 7.99
C GLY A 49 -22.95 -3.45 7.36
N SER A 50 -23.99 -2.73 7.73
CA SER A 50 -25.33 -2.90 7.16
C SER A 50 -25.49 -2.08 5.90
N TYR A 51 -25.63 -2.76 4.77
CA TYR A 51 -25.91 -2.18 3.46
C TYR A 51 -27.18 -2.81 2.91
N ARG A 52 -27.81 -2.17 1.92
CA ARG A 52 -29.01 -2.67 1.25
C ARG A 52 -28.65 -3.64 0.12
N GLU A 53 -27.80 -3.19 -0.78
CA GLU A 53 -27.31 -3.93 -1.94
C GLU A 53 -25.84 -3.58 -2.20
N PRO A 54 -24.92 -4.07 -1.35
CA PRO A 54 -23.52 -3.67 -1.40
C PRO A 54 -22.79 -4.31 -2.58
N LEU A 55 -22.04 -3.49 -3.30
CA LEU A 55 -21.00 -3.95 -4.23
C LEU A 55 -19.63 -3.72 -3.59
N LEU A 56 -18.78 -4.73 -3.67
CA LEU A 56 -17.37 -4.59 -3.30
C LEU A 56 -16.59 -4.10 -4.53
N ALA A 57 -15.86 -3.01 -4.35
CA ALA A 57 -14.87 -2.53 -5.29
C ALA A 57 -13.48 -2.96 -4.81
N SER A 58 -12.62 -3.37 -5.73
CA SER A 58 -11.23 -3.72 -5.40
C SER A 58 -10.29 -3.17 -6.46
N SER A 59 -9.20 -2.57 -5.99
CA SER A 59 -8.09 -2.09 -6.83
C SER A 59 -6.77 -2.61 -6.31
N THR A 60 -5.83 -2.84 -7.23
CA THR A 60 -4.44 -3.16 -6.91
C THR A 60 -3.53 -2.28 -7.72
N ASP A 61 -2.62 -1.56 -7.05
CA ASP A 61 -1.63 -0.71 -7.69
C ASP A 61 -0.29 -0.75 -6.94
N GLY A 62 0.73 -0.16 -7.53
CA GLY A 62 2.07 0.02 -6.98
C GLY A 62 2.52 1.48 -7.05
N VAL A 63 3.61 1.79 -6.37
CA VAL A 63 4.22 3.13 -6.43
C VAL A 63 4.98 3.36 -7.74
N GLY A 64 5.48 2.31 -8.33
CA GLY A 64 6.23 2.36 -9.58
C GLY A 64 7.60 3.05 -9.44
N THR A 65 8.05 3.71 -10.52
CA THR A 65 9.44 4.20 -10.63
C THR A 65 9.81 5.37 -9.72
N LYS A 66 8.87 5.92 -8.95
CA LYS A 66 9.14 6.85 -7.84
C LYS A 66 10.03 6.21 -6.78
N LEU A 67 9.92 4.88 -6.58
CA LEU A 67 10.75 4.12 -5.64
C LEU A 67 12.24 4.28 -5.88
N ALA A 68 12.67 4.47 -7.13
CA ALA A 68 14.07 4.72 -7.42
C ALA A 68 14.60 6.03 -6.79
N ILE A 69 13.73 7.03 -6.60
CA ILE A 69 14.08 8.27 -5.91
C ILE A 69 14.15 8.02 -4.40
N ALA A 70 13.17 7.31 -3.83
CA ALA A 70 13.18 6.93 -2.42
C ALA A 70 14.43 6.13 -2.04
N GLN A 71 14.81 5.17 -2.88
CA GLN A 71 16.02 4.36 -2.71
C GLN A 71 17.30 5.20 -2.81
N ALA A 72 17.39 6.11 -3.79
CA ALA A 72 18.55 6.99 -3.94
C ALA A 72 18.71 7.99 -2.79
N MET A 73 17.60 8.40 -2.16
CA MET A 73 17.58 9.32 -1.02
C MET A 73 17.66 8.60 0.33
N ASP A 74 17.59 7.28 0.35
CA ASP A 74 17.42 6.45 1.56
C ASP A 74 16.27 6.96 2.45
N LYS A 75 15.13 7.31 1.80
CA LYS A 75 13.93 7.84 2.46
C LYS A 75 12.72 6.99 2.11
N HIS A 76 12.21 6.25 3.07
CA HIS A 76 11.24 5.18 2.84
C HIS A 76 9.89 5.38 3.54
N ASP A 77 9.80 6.35 4.44
CA ASP A 77 8.63 6.62 5.28
C ASP A 77 7.45 7.28 4.56
N THR A 78 7.64 7.78 3.34
CA THR A 78 6.60 8.52 2.59
C THR A 78 6.00 7.73 1.42
N VAL A 79 6.75 6.79 0.83
CA VAL A 79 6.27 6.04 -0.35
C VAL A 79 5.06 5.15 -0.07
N GLY A 80 4.85 4.77 1.20
CA GLY A 80 3.64 4.07 1.62
C GLY A 80 2.37 4.93 1.50
N ILE A 81 2.48 6.24 1.72
CA ILE A 81 1.36 7.17 1.51
C ILE A 81 1.02 7.25 0.01
N ASP A 82 2.04 7.29 -0.85
CA ASP A 82 1.84 7.23 -2.31
C ASP A 82 1.10 5.95 -2.72
N LEU A 83 1.49 4.79 -2.17
CA LEU A 83 0.83 3.52 -2.46
C LEU A 83 -0.66 3.57 -2.12
N VAL A 84 -0.99 4.06 -0.93
CA VAL A 84 -2.39 4.17 -0.48
C VAL A 84 -3.16 5.11 -1.39
N GLY A 85 -2.59 6.26 -1.75
CA GLY A 85 -3.21 7.20 -2.68
C GLY A 85 -3.55 6.53 -4.02
N MET A 86 -2.60 5.80 -4.62
CA MET A 86 -2.80 5.11 -5.89
C MET A 86 -3.96 4.11 -5.84
N VAL A 87 -4.04 3.31 -4.77
CA VAL A 87 -5.06 2.28 -4.62
C VAL A 87 -6.43 2.86 -4.26
N VAL A 88 -6.46 3.85 -3.35
CA VAL A 88 -7.71 4.42 -2.84
C VAL A 88 -8.39 5.31 -3.85
N ASP A 89 -7.65 6.02 -4.68
CA ASP A 89 -8.21 6.86 -5.74
C ASP A 89 -9.07 6.04 -6.71
N ASP A 90 -8.65 4.84 -7.07
CA ASP A 90 -9.43 3.92 -7.91
C ASP A 90 -10.77 3.50 -7.26
N LEU A 91 -10.79 3.35 -5.95
CA LEU A 91 -12.02 3.03 -5.21
C LEU A 91 -12.97 4.24 -5.16
N VAL A 92 -12.41 5.42 -4.88
CA VAL A 92 -13.19 6.66 -4.71
C VAL A 92 -13.84 7.10 -6.02
N VAL A 93 -13.17 6.95 -7.16
CA VAL A 93 -13.75 7.32 -8.47
C VAL A 93 -14.95 6.48 -8.86
N CYS A 94 -15.10 5.28 -8.28
CA CYS A 94 -16.30 4.46 -8.41
C CYS A 94 -17.40 4.83 -7.38
N GLY A 95 -17.14 5.75 -6.47
CA GLY A 95 -18.04 6.09 -5.35
C GLY A 95 -17.94 5.14 -4.16
N ALA A 96 -16.93 4.26 -4.13
CA ALA A 96 -16.77 3.29 -3.05
C ALA A 96 -16.08 3.93 -1.83
N GLU A 97 -16.60 3.64 -0.64
CA GLU A 97 -15.93 3.91 0.62
C GLU A 97 -14.78 2.90 0.81
N PRO A 98 -13.52 3.35 0.94
CA PRO A 98 -12.42 2.46 1.25
C PRO A 98 -12.61 1.80 2.63
N LEU A 99 -12.55 0.47 2.69
CA LEU A 99 -12.73 -0.28 3.94
C LEU A 99 -11.39 -0.70 4.52
N PHE A 100 -10.59 -1.40 3.73
CA PHE A 100 -9.28 -1.90 4.17
C PHE A 100 -8.32 -2.10 3.00
N MET A 101 -7.06 -2.21 3.36
CA MET A 101 -5.96 -2.54 2.44
C MET A 101 -5.09 -3.67 2.98
N GLN A 102 -4.38 -4.29 2.06
CA GLN A 102 -3.23 -5.17 2.27
C GLN A 102 -2.10 -4.74 1.37
N ASP A 103 -0.86 -4.89 1.83
CA ASP A 103 0.34 -4.57 1.05
C ASP A 103 1.16 -5.82 0.73
N TYR A 104 1.99 -5.71 -0.29
CA TYR A 104 3.03 -6.67 -0.64
C TYR A 104 4.35 -5.93 -0.85
N ILE A 105 5.38 -6.33 -0.12
CA ILE A 105 6.73 -5.79 -0.24
C ILE A 105 7.64 -6.89 -0.77
N ALA A 106 8.11 -6.74 -2.01
CA ALA A 106 9.20 -7.53 -2.55
C ALA A 106 10.52 -6.80 -2.28
N ILE A 107 11.49 -7.45 -1.65
CA ILE A 107 12.75 -6.82 -1.28
C ILE A 107 13.94 -7.77 -1.52
N GLY A 108 15.06 -7.24 -2.01
CA GLY A 108 16.25 -8.06 -2.27
C GLY A 108 16.85 -8.63 -0.99
N ARG A 109 16.87 -7.83 0.08
CA ARG A 109 17.29 -8.22 1.42
C ARG A 109 16.48 -7.47 2.48
N VAL A 110 15.97 -8.19 3.48
CA VAL A 110 15.19 -7.59 4.56
C VAL A 110 16.11 -6.77 5.47
N VAL A 111 15.81 -5.49 5.56
CA VAL A 111 16.33 -4.56 6.57
C VAL A 111 15.13 -4.15 7.43
N PRO A 112 15.01 -4.65 8.66
CA PRO A 112 13.81 -4.50 9.49
C PRO A 112 13.33 -3.07 9.66
N GLU A 113 14.25 -2.15 9.86
CA GLU A 113 13.97 -0.73 10.05
C GLU A 113 13.38 -0.11 8.76
N LYS A 114 13.93 -0.44 7.58
CA LYS A 114 13.46 0.01 6.28
C LYS A 114 12.04 -0.50 6.00
N VAL A 115 11.79 -1.78 6.19
CA VAL A 115 10.45 -2.36 6.05
C VAL A 115 9.46 -1.69 6.99
N ALA A 116 9.86 -1.46 8.25
CA ALA A 116 9.02 -0.75 9.20
C ALA A 116 8.72 0.70 8.81
N GLU A 117 9.64 1.41 8.14
CA GLU A 117 9.39 2.75 7.60
C GLU A 117 8.36 2.70 6.48
N ILE A 118 8.53 1.80 5.51
CA ILE A 118 7.59 1.63 4.39
C ILE A 118 6.17 1.34 4.90
N VAL A 119 6.03 0.32 5.78
CA VAL A 119 4.73 -0.04 6.35
C VAL A 119 4.16 1.07 7.23
N GLY A 120 5.04 1.83 7.90
CA GLY A 120 4.64 3.03 8.64
C GLY A 120 3.97 4.07 7.75
N GLY A 121 4.55 4.33 6.58
CA GLY A 121 3.97 5.22 5.57
C GLY A 121 2.63 4.69 5.02
N ILE A 122 2.52 3.38 4.78
CA ILE A 122 1.25 2.75 4.38
C ILE A 122 0.18 2.94 5.46
N ALA A 123 0.52 2.69 6.73
CA ALA A 123 -0.40 2.89 7.84
C ALA A 123 -0.85 4.35 7.97
N ASP A 124 0.06 5.31 7.80
CA ASP A 124 -0.27 6.72 7.84
C ASP A 124 -1.19 7.12 6.66
N GLY A 125 -0.93 6.58 5.46
CA GLY A 125 -1.81 6.75 4.29
C GLY A 125 -3.20 6.15 4.52
N CYS A 126 -3.29 4.92 5.03
CA CYS A 126 -4.56 4.28 5.37
C CYS A 126 -5.36 5.10 6.39
N LYS A 127 -4.67 5.63 7.41
CA LYS A 127 -5.31 6.51 8.40
C LYS A 127 -5.86 7.78 7.76
N LEU A 128 -5.13 8.41 6.84
CA LEU A 128 -5.58 9.59 6.09
C LEU A 128 -6.80 9.27 5.22
N ALA A 129 -6.81 8.11 4.56
CA ALA A 129 -7.89 7.63 3.72
C ALA A 129 -9.10 7.09 4.51
N GLY A 130 -8.98 6.91 5.83
CA GLY A 130 -10.03 6.37 6.67
C GLY A 130 -10.25 4.86 6.51
N CYS A 131 -9.30 4.12 5.92
CA CYS A 131 -9.36 2.68 5.79
C CYS A 131 -8.41 1.97 6.78
N ALA A 132 -8.59 0.66 6.95
CA ALA A 132 -7.73 -0.14 7.82
C ALA A 132 -6.62 -0.83 7.02
N LEU A 133 -5.42 -0.94 7.59
CA LEU A 133 -4.40 -1.86 7.11
C LEU A 133 -4.57 -3.19 7.87
N VAL A 134 -5.09 -4.23 7.19
CA VAL A 134 -5.51 -5.49 7.85
C VAL A 134 -4.49 -6.61 7.72
N GLY A 135 -3.44 -6.41 6.96
CA GLY A 135 -2.37 -7.38 6.75
C GLY A 135 -1.48 -6.98 5.60
N GLY A 136 -0.57 -7.85 5.26
CA GLY A 136 0.37 -7.69 4.15
C GLY A 136 1.35 -8.86 4.11
N GLU A 137 2.29 -8.80 3.17
CA GLU A 137 3.34 -9.79 2.99
C GLU A 137 4.67 -9.08 2.70
N THR A 138 5.75 -9.58 3.27
CA THR A 138 7.11 -9.16 2.93
C THR A 138 7.89 -10.36 2.46
N ALA A 139 8.31 -10.35 1.20
CA ALA A 139 9.04 -11.45 0.59
C ALA A 139 10.47 -11.03 0.25
N GLU A 140 11.44 -11.78 0.76
CA GLU A 140 12.85 -11.62 0.44
C GLU A 140 13.19 -12.39 -0.84
N HIS A 141 13.83 -11.70 -1.80
CA HIS A 141 14.07 -12.21 -3.15
C HIS A 141 15.57 -12.24 -3.48
N PRO A 142 16.39 -13.03 -2.75
CA PRO A 142 17.82 -13.13 -3.02
C PRO A 142 18.07 -13.70 -4.44
N GLY A 143 18.96 -13.04 -5.17
CA GLY A 143 19.30 -13.44 -6.55
C GLY A 143 18.31 -13.00 -7.63
N LEU A 144 17.10 -12.59 -7.27
CA LEU A 144 16.11 -11.99 -8.18
C LEU A 144 16.15 -10.46 -8.12
N MET A 145 16.41 -9.92 -6.95
CA MET A 145 16.43 -8.48 -6.67
C MET A 145 17.74 -8.11 -5.95
N ALA A 146 18.32 -6.96 -6.25
CA ALA A 146 19.52 -6.48 -5.56
C ALA A 146 19.21 -6.09 -4.12
N ASP A 147 20.15 -6.26 -3.18
CA ASP A 147 19.98 -6.13 -1.74
C ASP A 147 19.33 -4.81 -1.29
N GLY A 148 19.65 -3.70 -1.94
CA GLY A 148 19.08 -2.39 -1.59
C GLY A 148 17.73 -2.08 -2.26
N HIS A 149 17.29 -2.93 -3.17
CA HIS A 149 16.10 -2.69 -3.99
C HIS A 149 14.87 -3.33 -3.37
N TYR A 150 13.75 -2.69 -3.60
CA TYR A 150 12.42 -3.20 -3.24
C TYR A 150 11.37 -2.68 -4.21
N ASP A 151 10.26 -3.38 -4.26
CA ASP A 151 9.02 -2.94 -4.90
C ASP A 151 7.87 -3.11 -3.92
N ILE A 152 6.86 -2.25 -4.05
CA ILE A 152 5.68 -2.30 -3.19
C ILE A 152 4.41 -2.20 -4.01
N ALA A 153 3.46 -3.04 -3.67
CA ALA A 153 2.11 -3.04 -4.21
C ALA A 153 1.10 -3.12 -3.08
N GLY A 154 -0.11 -2.70 -3.33
CA GLY A 154 -1.20 -2.80 -2.37
C GLY A 154 -2.50 -3.18 -3.06
N THR A 155 -3.36 -3.85 -2.31
CA THR A 155 -4.73 -4.15 -2.73
C THR A 155 -5.69 -3.52 -1.74
N GLY A 156 -6.56 -2.67 -2.23
CA GLY A 156 -7.64 -2.05 -1.47
C GLY A 156 -8.99 -2.67 -1.78
N VAL A 157 -9.84 -2.70 -0.78
CA VAL A 157 -11.24 -3.10 -0.91
C VAL A 157 -12.12 -1.99 -0.36
N GLY A 158 -13.10 -1.59 -1.13
CA GLY A 158 -14.12 -0.62 -0.77
C GLY A 158 -15.53 -1.18 -0.96
N VAL A 159 -16.52 -0.45 -0.53
CA VAL A 159 -17.92 -0.79 -0.68
C VAL A 159 -18.73 0.40 -1.20
N VAL A 160 -19.69 0.12 -2.06
CA VAL A 160 -20.65 1.11 -2.56
C VAL A 160 -22.02 0.47 -2.71
N GLU A 161 -23.09 1.21 -2.46
CA GLU A 161 -24.44 0.73 -2.80
C GLU A 161 -24.61 0.64 -4.32
N ALA A 162 -25.26 -0.40 -4.80
CA ALA A 162 -25.40 -0.67 -6.25
C ALA A 162 -26.01 0.51 -7.00
N ASP A 163 -26.96 1.22 -6.39
CA ASP A 163 -27.59 2.41 -6.99
C ASP A 163 -26.77 3.70 -6.85
N SER A 164 -25.62 3.64 -6.18
CA SER A 164 -24.77 4.80 -5.89
C SER A 164 -23.43 4.78 -6.61
N VAL A 165 -23.17 3.73 -7.40
CA VAL A 165 -21.94 3.63 -8.21
C VAL A 165 -21.80 4.86 -9.10
N LEU A 166 -20.63 5.49 -9.09
CA LEU A 166 -20.28 6.57 -9.99
C LEU A 166 -19.76 6.01 -11.32
N GLY A 167 -20.25 6.57 -12.43
CA GLY A 167 -19.88 6.14 -13.76
C GLY A 167 -20.21 7.22 -14.81
N ALA A 168 -19.78 6.98 -16.05
CA ALA A 168 -19.98 7.91 -17.16
C ALA A 168 -21.46 8.17 -17.46
N ASP A 169 -22.33 7.25 -17.15
CA ASP A 169 -23.78 7.33 -17.31
C ASP A 169 -24.46 8.36 -16.38
N ARG A 170 -23.74 8.80 -15.35
CA ARG A 170 -24.21 9.81 -14.38
C ARG A 170 -23.76 11.23 -14.75
N ILE A 171 -22.88 11.39 -15.74
CA ILE A 171 -22.38 12.69 -16.18
C ILE A 171 -23.41 13.36 -17.07
N ALA A 172 -23.73 14.62 -16.77
CA ALA A 172 -24.73 15.39 -17.50
C ALA A 172 -24.17 16.75 -17.98
N GLU A 173 -24.80 17.28 -19.04
CA GLU A 173 -24.51 18.64 -19.50
C GLU A 173 -24.88 19.66 -18.40
N GLY A 174 -23.91 20.51 -18.03
CA GLY A 174 -24.04 21.46 -16.94
C GLY A 174 -23.33 21.06 -15.65
N ASP A 175 -22.75 19.87 -15.59
CA ASP A 175 -21.91 19.47 -14.47
C ASP A 175 -20.69 20.40 -14.32
N VAL A 176 -20.31 20.67 -13.09
CA VAL A 176 -19.20 21.57 -12.77
C VAL A 176 -17.90 20.77 -12.62
N VAL A 177 -16.90 21.15 -13.39
CA VAL A 177 -15.54 20.62 -13.24
C VAL A 177 -14.79 21.40 -12.17
N ILE A 178 -14.36 20.73 -11.10
CA ILE A 178 -13.61 21.32 -10.00
C ILE A 178 -12.14 20.95 -10.14
N ALA A 179 -11.26 21.95 -10.15
CA ALA A 179 -9.81 21.75 -10.12
C ALA A 179 -9.29 21.97 -8.70
N MET A 180 -8.40 21.08 -8.26
CA MET A 180 -7.67 21.22 -7.01
C MET A 180 -6.21 21.56 -7.32
N ALA A 181 -5.64 22.53 -6.58
CA ALA A 181 -4.23 22.87 -6.72
C ALA A 181 -3.33 21.72 -6.26
N SER A 182 -2.31 21.42 -7.04
CA SER A 182 -1.28 20.44 -6.64
C SER A 182 -0.28 21.07 -5.68
N SER A 183 0.20 20.32 -4.70
CA SER A 183 1.29 20.72 -3.81
C SER A 183 2.68 20.37 -4.36
N GLY A 184 2.77 19.72 -5.51
CA GLY A 184 4.01 19.31 -6.16
C GLY A 184 3.77 18.27 -7.24
N VAL A 185 4.81 17.51 -7.58
CA VAL A 185 4.72 16.38 -8.52
C VAL A 185 4.18 15.18 -7.77
N HIS A 186 2.99 14.73 -8.13
CA HIS A 186 2.29 13.60 -7.51
C HIS A 186 2.07 12.44 -8.46
N SER A 187 1.60 11.31 -7.89
CA SER A 187 1.08 10.15 -8.62
C SER A 187 2.12 9.53 -9.56
N ASN A 188 1.77 9.29 -10.80
CA ASN A 188 2.53 8.55 -11.80
C ASN A 188 3.48 9.41 -12.64
N GLY A 189 4.15 8.78 -13.61
CA GLY A 189 5.01 9.48 -14.57
C GLY A 189 6.44 9.72 -14.12
N PHE A 190 6.90 9.11 -13.01
CA PHE A 190 8.23 9.35 -12.46
C PHE A 190 9.38 8.80 -13.32
N SER A 191 9.13 7.94 -14.30
CA SER A 191 10.12 7.62 -15.33
C SER A 191 10.47 8.86 -16.14
N LEU A 192 9.47 9.64 -16.57
CA LEU A 192 9.67 10.91 -17.28
C LEU A 192 10.25 11.99 -16.35
N VAL A 193 9.73 12.12 -15.14
CA VAL A 193 10.24 13.09 -14.14
C VAL A 193 11.74 12.88 -13.91
N ARG A 194 12.16 11.63 -13.69
CA ARG A 194 13.57 11.28 -13.48
C ARG A 194 14.41 11.57 -14.72
N HIS A 195 13.90 11.25 -15.91
CA HIS A 195 14.60 11.54 -17.15
C HIS A 195 14.79 13.03 -17.38
N VAL A 196 13.80 13.85 -17.08
CA VAL A 196 13.87 15.32 -17.34
C VAL A 196 14.65 16.06 -16.27
N LEU A 197 14.55 15.65 -15.00
CA LEU A 197 15.08 16.42 -13.88
C LEU A 197 16.39 15.86 -13.28
N LEU A 198 16.67 14.56 -13.48
CA LEU A 198 17.78 13.86 -12.80
C LEU A 198 18.78 13.20 -13.77
N SER A 199 18.67 13.41 -15.09
CA SER A 199 19.61 12.92 -16.10
C SER A 199 20.64 13.96 -16.49
#